data_9431efa50e81da98dabccae82f12454e
#
_entry.id   9431efa50e81da98dabccae82f12454e
#
_cell.length_a   1.000
_cell.length_b   1.000
_cell.length_c   1.000
_cell.angle_alpha   90.00
_cell.angle_beta   90.00
_cell.angle_gamma   90.00
#
_symmetry.space_group_name_H-M   'P 1'
#
loop_
_entity.id
_entity.type
_entity.pdbx_description
1 polymer ?
#
loop_
_entity_poly.entity_id
_entity_poly.type
_entity_poly.pdbx_seq_one_letter_code
_entity_poly.pdbx_strand_id
1 'polypeptide(L)'
;MQVGYGGAYPLVGGLPSENKNPAKNGRMMVFKLNGEKVEAATKDLIVTTPYLPNLSEEAVIIAKGELEYHEHCQFCHGAGVISGGVLPDLRYLDETSHKTFLGTVLGGMHANTGMAAFKDLLTIEQTENIQAYIVNQARLTGVTTSEVSSEQ
;
A
#
# COMPACT_ATOMS: atom_id res chain seq x y z
N MET A 1 -25.36 2.61 -9.87
CA MET A 1 -24.44 1.44 -9.96
C MET A 1 -23.06 1.93 -9.56
N GLN A 2 -22.43 1.25 -8.63
CA GLN A 2 -21.06 1.55 -8.20
C GLN A 2 -20.09 0.81 -9.11
N VAL A 3 -19.15 1.51 -9.70
CA VAL A 3 -18.15 0.95 -10.60
C VAL A 3 -16.77 1.28 -10.05
N GLY A 4 -15.96 0.27 -9.81
CA GLY A 4 -14.61 0.40 -9.28
C GLY A 4 -14.01 -0.96 -8.97
N TYR A 5 -12.81 -0.99 -8.43
CA TYR A 5 -12.19 -2.21 -7.91
C TYR A 5 -12.89 -2.60 -6.61
N GLY A 6 -13.90 -3.41 -6.77
CA GLY A 6 -14.94 -3.85 -5.89
C GLY A 6 -14.64 -4.11 -4.45
N GLY A 7 -15.18 -3.30 -3.58
CA GLY A 7 -15.49 -3.65 -2.22
C GLY A 7 -14.32 -4.16 -1.37
N ALA A 8 -14.58 -5.14 -0.54
CA ALA A 8 -13.59 -5.74 0.34
C ALA A 8 -12.62 -6.71 -0.37
N TYR A 9 -12.88 -7.10 -1.62
CA TYR A 9 -12.04 -8.07 -2.32
C TYR A 9 -10.58 -7.61 -2.51
N PRO A 10 -10.30 -6.33 -2.84
CA PRO A 10 -8.92 -5.84 -2.85
C PRO A 10 -8.26 -5.82 -1.48
N LEU A 11 -9.04 -5.75 -0.40
CA LEU A 11 -8.53 -5.86 0.98
C LEU A 11 -8.19 -7.30 1.36
N VAL A 12 -8.98 -8.25 0.86
CA VAL A 12 -8.90 -9.67 1.26
C VAL A 12 -8.18 -10.51 0.21
N GLY A 13 -8.28 -10.13 -1.04
CA GLY A 13 -7.85 -10.97 -2.17
C GLY A 13 -6.35 -11.09 -2.36
N GLY A 14 -5.56 -10.15 -1.87
CA GLY A 14 -4.09 -10.23 -1.84
C GLY A 14 -3.40 -10.58 -3.15
N LEU A 15 -4.15 -10.74 -4.24
CA LEU A 15 -3.56 -10.97 -5.54
C LEU A 15 -2.95 -9.64 -5.99
N PRO A 16 -1.65 -9.61 -6.27
CA PRO A 16 -1.08 -8.49 -6.99
C PRO A 16 -1.88 -8.39 -8.28
N SER A 17 -2.79 -7.43 -8.33
CA SER A 17 -3.37 -7.10 -9.62
C SER A 17 -2.19 -6.68 -10.46
N GLU A 18 -2.01 -7.28 -11.64
CA GLU A 18 -1.02 -6.85 -12.62
C GLU A 18 -1.22 -5.39 -13.03
N ASN A 19 -2.20 -4.76 -12.44
CA ASN A 19 -2.59 -3.41 -12.65
C ASN A 19 -1.66 -2.49 -11.86
N LYS A 20 -0.57 -2.08 -12.50
CA LYS A 20 0.43 -1.11 -12.02
C LYS A 20 -0.15 0.28 -11.66
N ASN A 21 -1.48 0.39 -11.57
CA ASN A 21 -2.17 1.64 -11.32
C ASN A 21 -2.97 1.58 -10.00
N PRO A 22 -2.34 1.92 -8.86
CA PRO A 22 -2.90 1.70 -7.52
C PRO A 22 -4.09 2.58 -7.16
N ALA A 23 -4.38 3.61 -7.91
CA ALA A 23 -5.37 4.62 -7.51
C ALA A 23 -6.47 4.85 -8.55
N LYS A 24 -7.17 3.81 -8.97
CA LYS A 24 -8.42 4.03 -9.68
C LYS A 24 -9.53 4.27 -8.66
N ASN A 25 -9.85 5.54 -8.46
CA ASN A 25 -11.00 5.95 -7.66
C ASN A 25 -12.25 5.24 -8.15
N GLY A 26 -12.95 4.54 -7.26
CA GLY A 26 -14.28 4.01 -7.54
C GLY A 26 -15.22 5.13 -7.98
N ARG A 27 -16.17 4.83 -8.85
CA ARG A 27 -17.14 5.81 -9.36
C ARG A 27 -18.54 5.36 -9.00
N MET A 28 -19.37 6.32 -8.60
CA MET A 28 -20.81 6.11 -8.55
C MET A 28 -21.38 6.56 -9.89
N MET A 29 -21.97 5.63 -10.63
CA MET A 29 -22.63 5.94 -11.89
C MET A 29 -24.15 5.92 -11.69
N VAL A 30 -24.78 7.02 -12.04
CA VAL A 30 -26.23 7.16 -12.05
C VAL A 30 -26.72 7.16 -13.51
N PHE A 31 -27.64 6.29 -13.83
CA PHE A 31 -28.22 6.17 -15.17
C PHE A 31 -29.63 6.74 -15.13
N LYS A 32 -29.95 7.63 -16.07
CA LYS A 32 -31.27 8.17 -16.30
C LYS A 32 -31.69 7.86 -17.74
N LEU A 33 -32.90 7.39 -17.93
CA LEU A 33 -33.46 7.19 -19.27
C LEU A 33 -33.49 8.54 -19.99
N ASN A 34 -32.99 8.58 -21.23
CA ASN A 34 -32.82 9.81 -22.01
C ASN A 34 -31.87 10.87 -21.36
N GLY A 35 -31.01 10.46 -20.47
CA GLY A 35 -29.98 11.32 -19.88
C GLY A 35 -28.81 11.56 -20.84
N GLU A 36 -28.17 12.71 -20.75
CA GLU A 36 -26.94 13.00 -21.48
C GLU A 36 -25.75 12.27 -20.89
N LYS A 37 -24.78 11.94 -21.74
CA LYS A 37 -23.49 11.37 -21.29
C LYS A 37 -22.68 12.44 -20.56
N VAL A 38 -22.44 12.24 -19.29
CA VAL A 38 -21.49 13.07 -18.52
C VAL A 38 -20.15 12.34 -18.45
N GLU A 39 -19.10 12.95 -18.97
CA GLU A 39 -17.76 12.43 -18.80
C GLU A 39 -17.30 12.65 -17.35
N ALA A 40 -16.88 11.56 -16.73
CA ALA A 40 -16.32 11.66 -15.38
C ALA A 40 -14.96 12.36 -15.44
N ALA A 41 -14.74 13.34 -14.58
CA ALA A 41 -13.44 13.96 -14.43
C ALA A 41 -12.37 12.87 -14.15
N THR A 42 -11.36 12.83 -14.99
CA THR A 42 -10.15 12.03 -14.71
C THR A 42 -9.31 12.81 -13.72
N LYS A 43 -9.06 12.21 -12.56
CA LYS A 43 -8.07 12.77 -11.64
C LYS A 43 -6.70 12.32 -12.15
N ASP A 44 -5.83 13.28 -12.41
CA ASP A 44 -4.46 12.98 -12.77
C ASP A 44 -3.80 12.14 -11.68
N LEU A 45 -3.10 11.10 -12.10
CA LEU A 45 -2.34 10.26 -11.19
C LEU A 45 -1.17 11.09 -10.66
N ILE A 46 -1.18 11.36 -9.38
CA ILE A 46 0.00 11.90 -8.72
C ILE A 46 0.97 10.74 -8.58
N VAL A 47 1.98 10.73 -9.43
CA VAL A 47 3.11 9.81 -9.27
C VAL A 47 3.95 10.34 -8.12
N THR A 48 3.84 9.70 -6.97
CA THR A 48 4.68 9.99 -5.80
C THR A 48 5.91 9.09 -5.85
N THR A 49 7.09 9.69 -5.68
CA THR A 49 8.32 8.92 -5.50
C THR A 49 8.37 8.41 -4.06
N PRO A 50 8.64 7.11 -3.84
CA PRO A 50 8.80 6.57 -2.50
C PRO A 50 9.93 7.27 -1.74
N TYR A 51 9.72 7.56 -0.46
CA TYR A 51 10.82 7.91 0.44
C TYR A 51 11.50 6.62 0.89
N LEU A 52 12.81 6.53 0.72
CA LEU A 52 13.59 5.33 1.01
C LEU A 52 14.55 5.60 2.17
N PRO A 53 14.15 5.31 3.43
CA PRO A 53 15.06 5.42 4.57
C PRO A 53 16.21 4.42 4.43
N ASN A 54 17.35 4.74 5.03
CA ASN A 54 18.51 3.84 5.09
C ASN A 54 18.24 2.77 6.16
N LEU A 55 17.61 1.67 5.76
CA LEU A 55 17.36 0.49 6.59
C LEU A 55 18.17 -0.70 6.09
N SER A 56 18.19 -1.78 6.89
CA SER A 56 18.89 -3.00 6.53
C SER A 56 18.38 -3.59 5.22
N GLU A 57 19.32 -3.98 4.36
CA GLU A 57 19.07 -4.68 3.09
C GLU A 57 19.44 -6.16 3.17
N GLU A 58 19.76 -6.65 4.38
CA GLU A 58 20.08 -8.05 4.57
C GLU A 58 18.90 -8.96 4.22
N ALA A 59 19.13 -9.91 3.32
CA ALA A 59 18.09 -10.80 2.82
C ALA A 59 17.36 -11.57 3.93
N VAL A 60 18.07 -11.91 5.01
CA VAL A 60 17.48 -12.62 6.16
C VAL A 60 16.50 -11.72 6.96
N ILE A 61 16.82 -10.43 7.09
CA ILE A 61 15.95 -9.44 7.77
C ILE A 61 14.70 -9.20 6.91
N ILE A 62 14.91 -9.00 5.61
CA ILE A 62 13.80 -8.80 4.65
C ILE A 62 12.88 -10.01 4.65
N ALA A 63 13.42 -11.25 4.60
CA ALA A 63 12.61 -12.47 4.62
C ALA A 63 11.82 -12.65 5.92
N LYS A 64 12.40 -12.32 7.08
CA LYS A 64 11.67 -12.30 8.36
C LYS A 64 10.53 -11.27 8.32
N GLY A 65 10.84 -10.05 7.85
CA GLY A 65 9.85 -8.99 7.73
C GLY A 65 8.71 -9.33 6.77
N GLU A 66 9.00 -10.06 5.69
CA GLU A 66 8.00 -10.58 4.76
C GLU A 66 7.02 -11.54 5.45
N LEU A 67 7.52 -12.49 6.22
CA LEU A 67 6.69 -13.43 6.96
C LEU A 67 5.76 -12.72 7.95
N GLU A 68 6.32 -11.84 8.79
CA GLU A 68 5.56 -11.06 9.77
C GLU A 68 4.55 -10.12 9.10
N TYR A 69 4.92 -9.50 7.98
CA TYR A 69 4.03 -8.67 7.19
C TYR A 69 2.83 -9.47 6.65
N HIS A 70 3.08 -10.66 6.11
CA HIS A 70 2.02 -11.51 5.58
C HIS A 70 1.12 -12.06 6.68
N GLU A 71 1.62 -12.28 7.88
CA GLU A 71 0.80 -12.74 9.00
C GLU A 71 -0.10 -11.62 9.57
N HIS A 72 0.43 -10.40 9.71
CA HIS A 72 -0.23 -9.35 10.49
C HIS A 72 -0.76 -8.16 9.68
N CYS A 73 -0.21 -7.89 8.49
CA CYS A 73 -0.45 -6.62 7.77
C CYS A 73 -1.16 -6.79 6.43
N GLN A 74 -0.89 -7.87 5.70
CA GLN A 74 -1.34 -8.04 4.31
C GLN A 74 -2.85 -8.02 4.13
N PHE A 75 -3.61 -8.43 5.14
CA PHE A 75 -5.07 -8.46 5.07
C PHE A 75 -5.65 -7.08 4.78
N CYS A 76 -5.06 -6.05 5.39
CA CYS A 76 -5.48 -4.66 5.22
C CYS A 76 -4.67 -3.92 4.15
N HIS A 77 -3.35 -4.12 4.12
CA HIS A 77 -2.43 -3.36 3.27
C HIS A 77 -2.06 -4.04 1.95
N GLY A 78 -2.59 -5.24 1.71
CA GLY A 78 -2.40 -6.00 0.47
C GLY A 78 -1.14 -6.86 0.46
N ALA A 79 -1.18 -7.96 -0.29
CA ALA A 79 -0.04 -8.84 -0.47
C ALA A 79 1.08 -8.12 -1.23
N GLY A 80 2.34 -8.38 -0.86
CA GLY A 80 3.48 -7.71 -1.47
C GLY A 80 3.50 -6.20 -1.26
N VAL A 81 2.81 -5.71 -0.21
CA VAL A 81 2.68 -4.28 0.12
C VAL A 81 1.91 -3.46 -0.93
N ILE A 82 1.19 -4.11 -1.83
CA ILE A 82 0.42 -3.46 -2.91
C ILE A 82 -0.99 -3.20 -2.42
N SER A 83 -1.29 -1.94 -2.10
CA SER A 83 -2.61 -1.56 -1.63
C SER A 83 -3.70 -1.74 -2.69
N GLY A 84 -4.88 -2.17 -2.25
CA GLY A 84 -6.09 -2.17 -3.07
C GLY A 84 -6.70 -0.78 -3.32
N GLY A 85 -6.07 0.29 -2.83
CA GLY A 85 -6.50 1.69 -3.03
C GLY A 85 -7.51 2.21 -2.01
N VAL A 86 -7.90 1.40 -1.03
CA VAL A 86 -8.79 1.81 0.09
C VAL A 86 -7.97 2.30 1.28
N LEU A 87 -6.90 1.58 1.59
CA LEU A 87 -5.94 1.95 2.63
C LEU A 87 -4.66 2.48 1.99
N PRO A 88 -3.85 3.23 2.74
CA PRO A 88 -2.58 3.74 2.24
C PRO A 88 -1.67 2.63 1.69
N ASP A 89 -1.06 2.88 0.55
CA ASP A 89 -0.02 2.01 0.01
C ASP A 89 1.28 2.30 0.75
N LEU A 90 1.74 1.33 1.54
CA LEU A 90 2.87 1.52 2.44
C LEU A 90 4.22 1.69 1.72
N ARG A 91 4.28 1.39 0.42
CA ARG A 91 5.47 1.65 -0.38
C ARG A 91 5.72 3.14 -0.59
N TYR A 92 4.71 3.98 -0.38
CA TYR A 92 4.76 5.43 -0.55
C TYR A 92 4.67 6.19 0.77
N LEU A 93 5.07 5.57 1.88
CA LEU A 93 5.19 6.25 3.15
C LEU A 93 6.20 7.40 3.05
N ASP A 94 5.87 8.53 3.67
CA ASP A 94 6.77 9.67 3.78
C ASP A 94 7.78 9.50 4.93
N GLU A 95 8.71 10.43 5.02
CA GLU A 95 9.75 10.43 6.06
C GLU A 95 9.17 10.42 7.47
N THR A 96 8.10 11.18 7.71
CA THR A 96 7.45 11.26 9.02
C THR A 96 6.82 9.94 9.41
N SER A 97 6.11 9.30 8.49
CA SER A 97 5.51 7.98 8.69
C SER A 97 6.56 6.91 9.00
N HIS A 98 7.71 6.94 8.32
CA HIS A 98 8.81 6.03 8.63
C HIS A 98 9.41 6.27 10.01
N LYS A 99 9.57 7.53 10.44
CA LYS A 99 10.07 7.88 11.79
C LYS A 99 9.10 7.46 12.90
N THR A 100 7.81 7.51 12.64
CA THR A 100 6.77 7.15 13.62
C THR A 100 6.28 5.70 13.47
N PHE A 101 6.92 4.89 12.65
CA PHE A 101 6.45 3.56 12.27
C PHE A 101 6.21 2.65 13.48
N LEU A 102 7.17 2.57 14.40
CA LEU A 102 7.04 1.78 15.63
C LEU A 102 5.88 2.27 16.50
N GLY A 103 5.74 3.59 16.66
CA GLY A 103 4.64 4.18 17.40
C GLY A 103 3.28 3.92 16.76
N THR A 104 3.23 3.91 15.43
CA THR A 104 2.03 3.59 14.68
C THR A 104 1.64 2.12 14.84
N VAL A 105 2.56 1.21 14.61
CA VAL A 105 2.29 -0.24 14.63
C VAL A 105 2.10 -0.75 16.05
N LEU A 106 3.03 -0.49 16.95
CA LEU A 106 2.96 -1.00 18.31
C LEU A 106 2.08 -0.12 19.21
N GLY A 107 2.20 1.20 19.06
CA GLY A 107 1.50 2.16 19.92
C GLY A 107 0.05 2.46 19.53
N GLY A 108 -0.38 2.04 18.33
CA GLY A 108 -1.75 2.25 17.87
C GLY A 108 -2.10 3.72 17.61
N MET A 109 -1.18 4.52 17.08
CA MET A 109 -1.42 5.94 16.76
C MET A 109 -2.63 6.15 15.83
N HIS A 110 -3.00 5.13 15.07
CA HIS A 110 -4.13 5.15 14.14
C HIS A 110 -5.31 4.24 14.59
N ALA A 111 -5.38 3.87 15.86
CA ALA A 111 -6.44 3.01 16.38
C ALA A 111 -7.84 3.62 16.19
N ASN A 112 -7.96 4.94 16.28
CA ASN A 112 -9.20 5.66 16.04
C ASN A 112 -9.64 5.68 14.56
N THR A 113 -8.76 5.34 13.63
CA THR A 113 -9.04 5.26 12.19
C THR A 113 -9.08 3.81 11.70
N GLY A 114 -9.03 2.84 12.60
CA GLY A 114 -9.23 1.43 12.31
C GLY A 114 -7.98 0.57 12.22
N MET A 115 -6.78 1.13 12.40
CA MET A 115 -5.54 0.36 12.50
C MET A 115 -5.29 -0.07 13.95
N ALA A 116 -5.36 -1.36 14.24
CA ALA A 116 -5.12 -1.89 15.59
C ALA A 116 -3.67 -1.64 16.06
N ALA A 117 -3.48 -1.62 17.40
CA ALA A 117 -2.16 -1.67 18.00
C ALA A 117 -1.68 -3.12 18.07
N PHE A 118 -0.42 -3.37 17.73
CA PHE A 118 0.16 -4.72 17.66
C PHE A 118 1.18 -5.01 18.77
N LYS A 119 1.27 -4.17 19.80
CA LYS A 119 2.25 -4.30 20.90
C LYS A 119 2.19 -5.65 21.64
N ASP A 120 1.04 -6.32 21.64
CA ASP A 120 0.84 -7.60 22.31
C ASP A 120 1.12 -8.80 21.37
N LEU A 121 1.36 -8.53 20.08
CA LEU A 121 1.58 -9.52 19.02
C LEU A 121 2.97 -9.45 18.41
N LEU A 122 3.55 -8.24 18.32
CA LEU A 122 4.82 -7.97 17.67
C LEU A 122 5.82 -7.35 18.65
N THR A 123 7.05 -7.79 18.54
CA THR A 123 8.20 -7.14 19.19
C THR A 123 8.69 -5.94 18.37
N ILE A 124 9.56 -5.13 18.96
CA ILE A 124 10.25 -4.04 18.25
C ILE A 124 11.04 -4.57 17.07
N GLU A 125 11.85 -5.64 17.28
CA GLU A 125 12.65 -6.27 16.21
C GLU A 125 11.78 -6.74 15.05
N GLN A 126 10.68 -7.43 15.30
CA GLN A 126 9.76 -7.88 14.26
C GLN A 126 9.15 -6.70 13.49
N THR A 127 8.81 -5.63 14.20
CA THR A 127 8.26 -4.42 13.55
C THR A 127 9.31 -3.70 12.69
N GLU A 128 10.57 -3.67 13.11
CA GLU A 128 11.69 -3.14 12.32
C GLU A 128 11.95 -4.00 11.08
N ASN A 129 11.86 -5.32 11.19
CA ASN A 129 11.97 -6.25 10.05
C ASN A 129 10.83 -6.01 9.04
N ILE A 130 9.59 -5.81 9.52
CA ILE A 130 8.45 -5.44 8.66
C ILE A 130 8.75 -4.13 7.92
N GLN A 131 9.27 -3.12 8.62
CA GLN A 131 9.62 -1.84 7.98
C GLN A 131 10.69 -2.01 6.90
N ALA A 132 11.72 -2.83 7.15
CA ALA A 132 12.76 -3.15 6.17
C ALA A 132 12.17 -3.84 4.92
N TYR A 133 11.24 -4.78 5.11
CA TYR A 133 10.53 -5.43 4.00
C TYR A 133 9.70 -4.42 3.17
N ILE A 134 8.95 -3.53 3.83
CA ILE A 134 8.16 -2.48 3.16
C ILE A 134 9.08 -1.58 2.30
N VAL A 135 10.21 -1.15 2.84
CA VAL A 135 11.19 -0.33 2.11
C VAL A 135 11.80 -1.09 0.93
N ASN A 136 12.08 -2.39 1.10
CA ASN A 136 12.55 -3.23 0.01
C ASN A 136 11.52 -3.29 -1.13
N GLN A 137 10.23 -3.47 -0.82
CA GLN A 137 9.16 -3.45 -1.82
C GLN A 137 9.02 -2.07 -2.50
N ALA A 138 9.23 -0.98 -1.78
CA ALA A 138 9.24 0.36 -2.34
C ALA A 138 10.40 0.56 -3.33
N ARG A 139 11.60 0.05 -3.04
CA ARG A 139 12.76 0.07 -3.94
C ARG A 139 12.48 -0.67 -5.25
N LEU A 140 11.88 -1.86 -5.17
CA LEU A 140 11.53 -2.65 -6.36
C LEU A 140 10.55 -1.90 -7.27
N THR A 141 9.65 -1.11 -6.70
CA THR A 141 8.70 -0.30 -7.48
C THR A 141 9.41 0.82 -8.25
N GLY A 142 10.46 1.43 -7.70
CA GLY A 142 11.25 2.47 -8.36
C GLY A 142 12.11 1.97 -9.53
N VAL A 143 12.62 0.76 -9.43
CA VAL A 143 13.46 0.16 -10.49
C VAL A 143 12.64 -0.14 -11.76
N THR A 144 11.40 -0.57 -11.62
CA THR A 144 10.54 -0.88 -12.78
C THR A 144 10.12 0.34 -13.60
N THR A 145 10.15 1.55 -13.02
CA THR A 145 9.80 2.79 -13.75
C THR A 145 10.95 3.35 -14.57
N SER A 146 12.21 3.09 -14.20
CA SER A 146 13.39 3.56 -14.94
C SER A 146 13.71 2.72 -16.18
N GLU A 147 13.35 1.44 -16.20
CA GLU A 147 13.60 0.55 -17.35
C GLU A 147 12.59 0.76 -18.49
N VAL A 148 11.38 1.23 -18.19
CA VAL A 148 10.35 1.49 -19.21
C VAL A 148 10.62 2.78 -19.99
N SER A 149 11.43 3.70 -19.47
CA SER A 149 11.74 4.98 -20.13
C SER A 149 12.88 4.89 -21.15
N SER A 150 13.55 3.75 -21.29
CA SER A 150 14.70 3.58 -22.19
C SER A 150 14.38 2.86 -23.50
N GLU A 151 13.11 2.48 -23.75
CA GLU A 151 12.68 1.79 -24.98
C GLU A 151 11.56 2.52 -25.73
N GLN A 152 11.66 3.85 -25.84
CA GLN A 152 10.86 4.62 -26.81
C GLN A 152 11.75 5.52 -27.65
#